data_e4e56b8fd6fb3f3d5c7f02cb6ec6ef51
#
_entry.id   e4e56b8fd6fb3f3d5c7f02cb6ec6ef51
#
_cell.length_a   1.000
_cell.length_b   1.000
_cell.length_c   1.000
_cell.angle_alpha   90.00
_cell.angle_beta   90.00
_cell.angle_gamma   90.00
#
_symmetry.space_group_name_H-M   'P 1'
#
loop_
_entity.id
_entity.type
_entity.pdbx_description
1 polymer ?
#
loop_
_entity_poly.entity_id
_entity_poly.type
_entity_poly.pdbx_seq_one_letter_code
_entity_poly.pdbx_strand_id
1 'polypeptide(L)'
;MAKAVNLPIILYNIPARTGNKLLPETVQALCRDVENIVGAKDSSGDIENLKAYIRLTRELDKEVAILAGNDGAILTCLKEGGAGGIAGRANIWPETVAKIYDCFKAGDLEGAQAAQDAIAILQQTFK
;
A
#
# COMPACT_ATOMS: atom_id res chain seq x y z
N MET A 1 10.45 -8.38 18.38
CA MET A 1 9.95 -6.99 18.30
C MET A 1 8.42 -6.94 18.36
N ALA A 2 7.67 -7.54 17.44
CA ALA A 2 6.19 -7.48 17.45
C ALA A 2 5.56 -7.96 18.76
N LYS A 3 6.03 -9.07 19.32
CA LYS A 3 5.54 -9.62 20.61
C LYS A 3 5.87 -8.78 21.85
N ALA A 4 6.67 -7.72 21.72
CA ALA A 4 7.03 -6.85 22.84
C ALA A 4 6.03 -5.71 23.08
N VAL A 5 5.07 -5.53 22.16
CA VAL A 5 4.05 -4.46 22.24
C VAL A 5 2.67 -5.03 21.93
N ASN A 6 1.66 -4.49 22.57
CA ASN A 6 0.24 -4.85 22.32
C ASN A 6 -0.40 -3.81 21.38
N LEU A 7 0.24 -3.58 20.22
CA LEU A 7 -0.22 -2.65 19.19
C LEU A 7 -0.25 -3.36 17.84
N PRO A 8 -1.17 -3.00 16.94
CA PRO A 8 -1.13 -3.46 15.57
C PRO A 8 0.14 -2.94 14.87
N ILE A 9 0.78 -3.80 14.11
CA ILE A 9 2.04 -3.50 13.40
C ILE A 9 1.81 -3.64 11.91
N ILE A 10 2.25 -2.62 11.16
CA ILE A 10 2.35 -2.63 9.70
C ILE A 10 3.84 -2.79 9.34
N LEU A 11 4.17 -3.82 8.59
CA LEU A 11 5.52 -3.99 8.05
C LEU A 11 5.80 -2.90 7.01
N TYR A 12 7.04 -2.44 6.92
CA TYR A 12 7.40 -1.42 5.94
C TYR A 12 8.55 -1.88 5.05
N ASN A 13 8.24 -2.14 3.78
CA ASN A 13 9.21 -2.48 2.75
C ASN A 13 9.65 -1.22 1.99
N ILE A 14 10.91 -0.82 2.16
CA ILE A 14 11.52 0.31 1.46
C ILE A 14 13.00 0.00 1.12
N PRO A 15 13.26 -0.94 0.20
CA PRO A 15 14.61 -1.46 -0.06
C PRO A 15 15.61 -0.40 -0.48
N ALA A 16 15.18 0.65 -1.17
CA ALA A 16 16.05 1.77 -1.56
C ALA A 16 16.67 2.52 -0.36
N ARG A 17 16.09 2.40 0.83
CA ARG A 17 16.58 3.03 2.06
C ARG A 17 17.20 2.05 3.03
N THR A 18 16.68 0.82 3.09
CA THR A 18 17.11 -0.19 4.05
C THR A 18 18.18 -1.13 3.51
N GLY A 19 18.36 -1.17 2.18
CA GLY A 19 19.22 -2.16 1.51
C GLY A 19 18.68 -3.59 1.57
N ASN A 20 17.46 -3.78 2.10
CA ASN A 20 16.85 -5.10 2.29
C ASN A 20 15.41 -5.09 1.77
N LYS A 21 15.08 -6.12 0.97
CA LYS A 21 13.72 -6.32 0.41
C LYS A 21 12.98 -7.37 1.24
N LEU A 22 11.77 -7.06 1.66
CA LEU A 22 10.85 -8.05 2.22
C LEU A 22 10.22 -8.84 1.07
N LEU A 23 10.46 -10.13 1.03
CA LEU A 23 9.86 -11.02 0.04
C LEU A 23 8.37 -11.25 0.35
N PRO A 24 7.52 -11.47 -0.66
CA PRO A 24 6.09 -11.69 -0.45
C PRO A 24 5.78 -12.86 0.49
N GLU A 25 6.51 -13.95 0.37
CA GLU A 25 6.37 -15.13 1.23
C GLU A 25 6.76 -14.83 2.68
N THR A 26 7.74 -13.95 2.89
CA THR A 26 8.14 -13.50 4.23
C THR A 26 7.03 -12.66 4.86
N VAL A 27 6.41 -11.74 4.10
CA VAL A 27 5.29 -10.94 4.58
C VAL A 27 4.10 -11.84 4.92
N GLN A 28 3.77 -12.80 4.04
CA GLN A 28 2.70 -13.77 4.29
C GLN A 28 2.96 -14.56 5.58
N ALA A 29 4.16 -15.12 5.76
CA ALA A 29 4.51 -15.90 6.94
C ALA A 29 4.44 -15.07 8.23
N LEU A 30 4.95 -13.83 8.20
CA LEU A 30 4.90 -12.93 9.37
C LEU A 30 3.46 -12.55 9.72
N CYS A 31 2.62 -12.25 8.74
CA CYS A 31 1.20 -11.95 8.98
C CYS A 31 0.45 -13.17 9.52
N ARG A 32 0.77 -14.39 9.06
CA ARG A 32 0.17 -15.64 9.54
C ARG A 32 0.60 -15.97 10.96
N ASP A 33 1.91 -15.91 11.25
CA ASP A 33 2.50 -16.48 12.46
C ASP A 33 2.55 -15.48 13.64
N VAL A 34 2.32 -14.18 13.37
CA VAL A 34 2.37 -13.12 14.38
C VAL A 34 1.04 -12.35 14.39
N GLU A 35 0.29 -12.50 15.47
CA GLU A 35 -1.08 -12.02 15.61
C GLU A 35 -1.22 -10.51 15.35
N ASN A 36 -0.35 -9.70 15.94
CA ASN A 36 -0.42 -8.25 15.86
C ASN A 36 0.28 -7.64 14.63
N ILE A 37 0.83 -8.45 13.71
CA ILE A 37 1.22 -7.96 12.38
C ILE A 37 -0.01 -8.02 11.49
N VAL A 38 -0.58 -6.86 11.16
CA VAL A 38 -1.90 -6.72 10.51
C VAL A 38 -1.80 -6.13 9.10
N GLY A 39 -0.61 -5.93 8.59
CA GLY A 39 -0.45 -5.40 7.23
C GLY A 39 0.99 -5.14 6.81
N ALA A 40 1.13 -4.66 5.59
CA ALA A 40 2.40 -4.19 5.05
C ALA A 40 2.20 -2.97 4.14
N LYS A 41 3.15 -2.03 4.21
CA LYS A 41 3.30 -0.93 3.26
C LYS A 41 4.46 -1.23 2.32
N ASP A 42 4.23 -1.15 1.02
CA ASP A 42 5.26 -1.37 0.01
C ASP A 42 5.65 -0.07 -0.71
N SER A 43 6.89 0.37 -0.48
CA SER A 43 7.53 1.49 -1.16
C SER A 43 8.69 1.05 -2.06
N SER A 44 8.70 -0.21 -2.52
CA SER A 44 9.74 -0.73 -3.40
C SER A 44 9.69 -0.11 -4.81
N GLY A 45 8.52 0.37 -5.24
CA GLY A 45 8.27 0.78 -6.63
C GLY A 45 7.98 -0.40 -7.58
N ASP A 46 8.07 -1.62 -7.08
CA ASP A 46 7.79 -2.85 -7.83
C ASP A 46 6.31 -3.23 -7.68
N ILE A 47 5.53 -2.96 -8.72
CA ILE A 47 4.08 -3.23 -8.74
C ILE A 47 3.79 -4.72 -8.60
N GLU A 48 4.60 -5.59 -9.16
CA GLU A 48 4.40 -7.04 -9.06
C GLU A 48 4.66 -7.54 -7.63
N ASN A 49 5.60 -6.92 -6.91
CA ASN A 49 5.81 -7.18 -5.49
C ASN A 49 4.58 -6.78 -4.65
N LEU A 50 4.02 -5.59 -4.91
CA LEU A 50 2.80 -5.12 -4.25
C LEU A 50 1.62 -6.08 -4.49
N LYS A 51 1.40 -6.49 -5.74
CA LYS A 51 0.36 -7.47 -6.12
C LYS A 51 0.58 -8.82 -5.46
N ALA A 52 1.83 -9.28 -5.38
CA ALA A 52 2.17 -10.53 -4.72
C ALA A 52 1.85 -10.48 -3.21
N TYR A 53 2.11 -9.35 -2.53
CA TYR A 53 1.69 -9.16 -1.14
C TYR A 53 0.17 -9.30 -0.99
N ILE A 54 -0.61 -8.63 -1.84
CA ILE A 54 -2.07 -8.69 -1.80
C ILE A 54 -2.56 -10.11 -2.04
N ARG A 55 -2.05 -10.78 -3.07
CA ARG A 55 -2.45 -12.13 -3.45
C ARG A 55 -2.18 -13.14 -2.33
N LEU A 56 -0.94 -13.17 -1.82
CA LEU A 56 -0.53 -14.16 -0.83
C LEU A 56 -1.17 -13.94 0.54
N THR A 57 -1.36 -12.68 0.96
CA THR A 57 -2.00 -12.40 2.24
C THR A 57 -3.51 -12.63 2.21
N ARG A 58 -4.14 -12.56 1.04
CA ARG A 58 -5.58 -12.91 0.87
C ARG A 58 -5.87 -14.39 1.16
N GLU A 59 -4.87 -15.27 1.04
CA GLU A 59 -5.00 -16.69 1.34
C GLU A 59 -5.04 -16.99 2.85
N LEU A 60 -4.75 -16.00 3.69
CA LEU A 60 -4.75 -16.14 5.14
C LEU A 60 -6.16 -16.05 5.70
N ASP A 61 -6.44 -16.82 6.75
CA ASP A 61 -7.66 -16.70 7.56
C ASP A 61 -7.55 -15.51 8.54
N LYS A 62 -7.21 -14.34 7.98
CA LYS A 62 -6.97 -13.11 8.71
C LYS A 62 -7.03 -11.92 7.74
N GLU A 63 -7.67 -10.84 8.14
CA GLU A 63 -7.64 -9.60 7.40
C GLU A 63 -6.27 -8.95 7.48
N VAL A 64 -5.63 -8.71 6.33
CA VAL A 64 -4.31 -8.09 6.21
C VAL A 64 -4.37 -6.88 5.30
N ALA A 65 -4.01 -5.70 5.84
CA ALA A 65 -4.02 -4.44 5.11
C ALA A 65 -2.73 -4.28 4.28
N ILE A 66 -2.80 -4.39 2.97
CA ILE A 66 -1.69 -4.06 2.08
C ILE A 66 -1.86 -2.64 1.54
N LEU A 67 -0.82 -1.82 1.71
CA LEU A 67 -0.84 -0.39 1.41
C LEU A 67 0.25 -0.03 0.40
N ALA A 68 -0.10 0.73 -0.62
CA ALA A 68 0.87 1.33 -1.52
C ALA A 68 1.64 2.46 -0.81
N GLY A 69 2.95 2.41 -0.84
CA GLY A 69 3.83 3.48 -0.36
C GLY A 69 4.29 4.42 -1.47
N ASN A 70 4.01 4.06 -2.71
CA ASN A 70 4.24 4.89 -3.89
C ASN A 70 2.90 5.51 -4.32
N ASP A 71 2.86 6.83 -4.42
CA ASP A 71 1.63 7.59 -4.73
C ASP A 71 1.03 7.19 -6.09
N GLY A 72 1.88 6.83 -7.07
CA GLY A 72 1.44 6.36 -8.38
C GLY A 72 0.79 4.97 -8.38
N ALA A 73 0.87 4.22 -7.29
CA ALA A 73 0.37 2.85 -7.17
C ALA A 73 -0.93 2.72 -6.37
N ILE A 74 -1.49 3.82 -5.85
CA ILE A 74 -2.65 3.78 -4.93
C ILE A 74 -3.85 3.14 -5.60
N LEU A 75 -4.23 3.61 -6.77
CA LEU A 75 -5.40 3.06 -7.49
C LEU A 75 -5.17 1.60 -7.91
N THR A 76 -3.95 1.25 -8.34
CA THR A 76 -3.61 -0.14 -8.64
C THR A 76 -3.74 -1.02 -7.41
N CYS A 77 -3.24 -0.57 -6.25
CA CYS A 77 -3.37 -1.28 -4.98
C CYS A 77 -4.85 -1.56 -4.65
N LEU A 78 -5.71 -0.56 -4.77
CA LEU A 78 -7.15 -0.68 -4.53
C LEU A 78 -7.81 -1.66 -5.51
N LYS A 79 -7.51 -1.57 -6.82
CA LYS A 79 -8.07 -2.45 -7.85
C LYS A 79 -7.69 -3.92 -7.64
N GLU A 80 -6.50 -4.18 -7.14
CA GLU A 80 -6.04 -5.54 -6.80
C GLU A 80 -6.61 -6.06 -5.47
N GLY A 81 -7.29 -5.21 -4.70
CA GLY A 81 -7.91 -5.55 -3.41
C GLY A 81 -7.04 -5.23 -2.20
N GLY A 82 -6.06 -4.37 -2.36
CA GLY A 82 -5.35 -3.77 -1.23
C GLY A 82 -6.17 -2.72 -0.50
N ALA A 83 -5.66 -2.26 0.64
CA ALA A 83 -6.39 -1.37 1.55
C ALA A 83 -6.31 0.11 1.18
N GLY A 84 -5.36 0.52 0.33
CA GLY A 84 -5.17 1.93 -0.05
C GLY A 84 -3.70 2.32 -0.14
N GLY A 85 -3.36 3.52 0.31
CA GLY A 85 -1.99 4.00 0.28
C GLY A 85 -1.62 4.93 1.43
N ILE A 86 -0.30 5.05 1.67
CA ILE A 86 0.29 6.04 2.57
C ILE A 86 1.20 6.90 1.70
N ALA A 87 0.64 8.02 1.24
CA ALA A 87 1.16 8.84 0.17
C ALA A 87 1.97 10.03 0.68
N GLY A 88 3.17 10.23 0.13
CA GLY A 88 4.00 11.41 0.45
C GLY A 88 3.35 12.72 -0.01
N ARG A 89 2.67 12.71 -1.16
CA ARG A 89 2.00 13.90 -1.71
C ARG A 89 0.74 14.32 -0.98
N ALA A 90 0.21 13.49 -0.09
CA ALA A 90 -0.87 13.88 0.82
C ALA A 90 -0.48 15.03 1.75
N ASN A 91 0.82 15.30 1.95
CA ASN A 91 1.30 16.48 2.68
C ASN A 91 1.10 17.81 1.91
N ILE A 92 0.88 17.73 0.59
CA ILE A 92 0.72 18.90 -0.29
C ILE A 92 -0.70 18.97 -0.86
N TRP A 93 -1.26 17.81 -1.25
CA TRP A 93 -2.57 17.66 -1.90
C TRP A 93 -3.41 16.56 -1.26
N PRO A 94 -3.79 16.68 0.00
CA PRO A 94 -4.51 15.65 0.72
C PRO A 94 -5.85 15.31 0.07
N GLU A 95 -6.60 16.32 -0.41
CA GLU A 95 -7.92 16.12 -1.02
C GLU A 95 -7.83 15.28 -2.30
N THR A 96 -6.85 15.55 -3.17
CA THR A 96 -6.67 14.81 -4.42
C THR A 96 -6.24 13.37 -4.15
N VAL A 97 -5.37 13.16 -3.17
CA VAL A 97 -4.95 11.80 -2.77
C VAL A 97 -6.11 11.03 -2.15
N ALA A 98 -6.87 11.64 -1.24
CA ALA A 98 -8.04 11.02 -0.62
C ALA A 98 -9.12 10.68 -1.66
N LYS A 99 -9.32 11.54 -2.64
CA LYS A 99 -10.31 11.35 -3.72
C LYS A 99 -10.09 10.05 -4.50
N ILE A 100 -8.85 9.56 -4.65
CA ILE A 100 -8.59 8.27 -5.29
C ILE A 100 -9.34 7.16 -4.56
N TYR A 101 -9.23 7.14 -3.24
CA TYR A 101 -9.88 6.14 -2.38
C TYR A 101 -11.40 6.35 -2.36
N ASP A 102 -11.87 7.57 -2.14
CA ASP A 102 -13.29 7.89 -2.00
C ASP A 102 -14.08 7.55 -3.27
N CYS A 103 -13.57 7.96 -4.44
CA CYS A 103 -14.17 7.63 -5.73
C CYS A 103 -14.16 6.11 -5.98
N PHE A 104 -13.04 5.44 -5.69
CA PHE A 104 -12.95 3.99 -5.84
C PHE A 104 -13.99 3.26 -4.98
N LYS A 105 -14.14 3.64 -3.70
CA LYS A 105 -15.13 3.05 -2.78
C LYS A 105 -16.56 3.35 -3.18
N ALA A 106 -16.82 4.50 -3.81
CA ALA A 106 -18.12 4.85 -4.35
C ALA A 106 -18.44 4.16 -5.69
N GLY A 107 -17.50 3.40 -6.28
CA GLY A 107 -17.66 2.77 -7.60
C GLY A 107 -17.40 3.72 -8.78
N ASP A 108 -16.98 4.96 -8.53
CA ASP A 108 -16.59 5.94 -9.54
C ASP A 108 -15.14 5.71 -9.97
N LEU A 109 -14.94 4.75 -10.88
CA LEU A 109 -13.62 4.40 -11.39
C LEU A 109 -13.01 5.51 -12.26
N GLU A 110 -13.82 6.27 -12.96
CA GLU A 110 -13.34 7.41 -13.78
C GLU A 110 -12.83 8.53 -12.89
N GLY A 111 -13.56 8.90 -11.85
CA GLY A 111 -13.12 9.88 -10.86
C GLY A 111 -11.87 9.45 -10.10
N ALA A 112 -11.78 8.17 -9.73
CA ALA A 112 -10.57 7.61 -9.11
C ALA A 112 -9.35 7.68 -10.05
N GLN A 113 -9.53 7.36 -11.33
CA GLN A 113 -8.46 7.43 -12.33
C GLN A 113 -8.02 8.88 -12.57
N ALA A 114 -8.96 9.81 -12.73
CA ALA A 114 -8.67 11.23 -12.90
C ALA A 114 -7.87 11.80 -11.71
N ALA A 115 -8.22 11.42 -10.48
CA ALA A 115 -7.48 11.82 -9.29
C ALA A 115 -6.06 11.20 -9.26
N GLN A 116 -5.91 9.93 -9.66
CA GLN A 116 -4.61 9.27 -9.77
C GLN A 116 -3.72 9.93 -10.83
N ASP A 117 -4.28 10.30 -11.98
CA ASP A 117 -3.56 10.96 -13.07
C ASP A 117 -3.09 12.37 -12.66
N ALA A 118 -3.91 13.11 -11.90
CA ALA A 118 -3.52 14.40 -11.34
C ALA A 118 -2.29 14.30 -10.42
N ILE A 119 -2.19 13.23 -9.62
CA ILE A 119 -1.01 12.94 -8.80
C ILE A 119 0.21 12.62 -9.67
N ALA A 120 0.05 11.90 -10.78
CA ALA A 120 1.13 11.56 -11.70
C ALA A 120 1.75 12.82 -12.37
N ILE A 121 0.93 13.82 -12.71
CA ILE A 121 1.39 15.10 -13.27
C ILE A 121 2.33 15.81 -12.28
N LEU A 122 1.97 15.87 -11.00
CA LEU A 122 2.82 16.42 -9.95
C LEU A 122 4.16 15.68 -9.82
N GLN A 123 4.15 14.39 -10.05
CA GLN A 123 5.36 13.56 -9.99
C GLN A 123 6.41 13.98 -11.03
N GLN A 124 5.97 14.50 -12.16
CA GLN A 124 6.87 15.00 -13.23
C GLN A 124 7.40 16.40 -12.92
N THR A 125 6.66 17.18 -12.18
CA THR A 125 6.98 18.60 -11.89
C THR A 125 7.97 18.75 -10.73
N PHE A 126 7.99 17.81 -9.79
CA PHE A 126 8.84 17.83 -8.58
C PHE A 126 9.88 16.69 -8.58
N LYS A 127 10.61 16.56 -9.67
CA LYS A 127 11.81 15.70 -9.73
C LYS A 127 13.05 16.41 -9.22
#